data_90d9acb4ea8655cda540dff75fe8e60d
#
_entry.id   90d9acb4ea8655cda540dff75fe8e60d
#
_cell.length_a   1.000
_cell.length_b   1.000
_cell.length_c   1.000
_cell.angle_alpha   90.00
_cell.angle_beta   90.00
_cell.angle_gamma   90.00
#
_symmetry.space_group_name_H-M   'P 1'
#
loop_
_entity.id
_entity.type
_entity.pdbx_description
1 polymer ?
#
loop_
_entity_poly.entity_id
_entity_poly.type
_entity_poly.pdbx_seq_one_letter_code
_entity_poly.pdbx_strand_id
1 'polypeptide(L)'
;MRLLNARWLAAGLTMATVLPVTVTLFVSTPDRLMWNASASLPVGLYWLQPPDSIDVGSIVVVRPPGHVGQLVYSRNYVGPGVPLMKTVAATEGDTVCRTGVRVVAGSFQASALAHDRLGRPLPSWQGCHRLRAHQVFLLNRRPDSLDGRYFGVTQRSDIIARARPLWTFGP
;
A
#
# COMPACT_ATOMS: atom_id res chain seq x y z
N MET A 1 5.05 -59.66 -12.57
CA MET A 1 5.90 -58.63 -11.90
C MET A 1 5.85 -57.25 -12.56
N ARG A 2 5.79 -57.10 -13.88
CA ARG A 2 5.78 -55.74 -14.57
C ARG A 2 4.58 -54.87 -14.24
N LEU A 3 3.40 -55.41 -14.07
CA LEU A 3 2.16 -54.66 -13.79
C LEU A 3 2.07 -54.09 -12.36
N LEU A 4 2.68 -54.81 -11.37
CA LEU A 4 2.77 -54.31 -10.01
C LEU A 4 3.67 -53.05 -9.94
N ASN A 5 4.78 -53.07 -10.67
CA ASN A 5 5.70 -51.91 -10.70
C ASN A 5 5.06 -50.66 -11.32
N ALA A 6 4.26 -50.81 -12.36
CA ALA A 6 3.55 -49.70 -12.99
C ALA A 6 2.51 -49.05 -12.05
N ARG A 7 1.82 -49.83 -11.23
CA ARG A 7 0.85 -49.34 -10.24
C ARG A 7 1.54 -48.53 -9.13
N TRP A 8 2.66 -49.01 -8.62
CA TRP A 8 3.45 -48.28 -7.63
C TRP A 8 4.09 -47.01 -8.19
N LEU A 9 4.52 -47.01 -9.44
CA LEU A 9 5.03 -45.82 -10.12
C LEU A 9 3.92 -44.79 -10.37
N ALA A 10 2.74 -45.22 -10.76
CA ALA A 10 1.58 -44.34 -10.91
C ALA A 10 1.17 -43.72 -9.56
N ALA A 11 1.08 -44.54 -8.50
CA ALA A 11 0.77 -44.04 -7.16
C ALA A 11 1.81 -43.04 -6.63
N GLY A 12 3.10 -43.31 -6.87
CA GLY A 12 4.19 -42.39 -6.51
C GLY A 12 4.12 -41.06 -7.25
N LEU A 13 3.86 -41.09 -8.56
CA LEU A 13 3.65 -39.88 -9.37
C LEU A 13 2.44 -39.06 -8.93
N THR A 14 1.32 -39.74 -8.65
CA THR A 14 0.10 -39.07 -8.15
C THR A 14 0.36 -38.41 -6.79
N MET A 15 1.05 -39.10 -5.90
CA MET A 15 1.38 -38.54 -4.57
C MET A 15 2.35 -37.38 -4.68
N ALA A 16 3.33 -37.43 -5.59
CA ALA A 16 4.29 -36.35 -5.84
C ALA A 16 3.64 -35.08 -6.41
N THR A 17 2.51 -35.21 -7.10
CA THR A 17 1.77 -34.04 -7.64
C THR A 17 0.70 -33.53 -6.67
N VAL A 18 -0.03 -34.42 -6.00
CA VAL A 18 -1.13 -34.05 -5.10
C VAL A 18 -0.62 -33.46 -3.80
N LEU A 19 0.44 -34.05 -3.22
CA LEU A 19 0.96 -33.59 -1.93
C LEU A 19 1.40 -32.12 -1.91
N PRO A 20 2.19 -31.60 -2.87
CA PRO A 20 2.55 -30.19 -2.91
C PRO A 20 1.33 -29.26 -3.02
N VAL A 21 0.37 -29.62 -3.88
CA VAL A 21 -0.87 -28.84 -4.05
C VAL A 21 -1.67 -28.81 -2.74
N THR A 22 -1.78 -29.95 -2.05
CA THR A 22 -2.48 -30.02 -0.76
C THR A 22 -1.77 -29.17 0.30
N VAL A 23 -0.44 -29.23 0.37
CA VAL A 23 0.34 -28.45 1.33
C VAL A 23 0.15 -26.95 1.10
N THR A 24 0.10 -26.48 -0.16
CA THR A 24 -0.12 -25.04 -0.46
C THR A 24 -1.47 -24.52 -0.01
N LEU A 25 -2.49 -25.38 0.13
CA LEU A 25 -3.81 -24.99 0.63
C LEU A 25 -3.83 -24.71 2.15
N PHE A 26 -2.86 -25.26 2.89
CA PHE A 26 -2.76 -25.11 4.34
C PHE A 26 -1.63 -24.17 4.79
N VAL A 27 -0.74 -23.78 3.88
CA VAL A 27 0.36 -22.85 4.18
C VAL A 27 -0.07 -21.47 3.74
N SER A 28 -0.43 -20.61 4.70
CA SER A 28 -0.63 -19.17 4.44
C SER A 28 0.73 -18.53 4.17
N THR A 29 1.07 -18.37 2.91
CA THR A 29 2.23 -17.55 2.53
C THR A 29 1.83 -16.08 2.53
N PRO A 30 2.64 -15.18 3.12
CA PRO A 30 2.36 -13.75 3.03
C PRO A 30 2.37 -13.33 1.56
N ASP A 31 1.43 -12.46 1.19
CA ASP A 31 1.40 -11.88 -0.15
C ASP A 31 2.74 -11.19 -0.43
N ARG A 32 3.45 -11.69 -1.44
CA ARG A 32 4.76 -11.16 -1.85
C ARG A 32 4.67 -10.26 -3.06
N LEU A 33 3.57 -10.30 -3.77
CA LEU A 33 3.35 -9.58 -5.01
C LEU A 33 2.05 -8.79 -4.92
N MET A 34 2.10 -7.56 -5.41
CA MET A 34 0.93 -6.69 -5.52
C MET A 34 0.92 -5.99 -6.87
N TRP A 35 -0.23 -6.03 -7.53
CA TRP A 35 -0.47 -5.23 -8.73
C TRP A 35 -1.04 -3.86 -8.34
N ASN A 36 -0.33 -2.79 -8.68
CA ASN A 36 -0.85 -1.44 -8.57
C ASN A 36 -1.57 -1.06 -9.86
N ALA A 37 -2.89 -0.91 -9.81
CA ALA A 37 -3.71 -0.43 -10.92
C ALA A 37 -3.94 1.10 -10.88
N SER A 38 -3.48 1.77 -9.81
CA SER A 38 -3.70 3.20 -9.57
C SER A 38 -2.57 4.03 -10.16
N ALA A 39 -2.90 5.04 -10.96
CA ALA A 39 -1.93 5.96 -11.53
C ALA A 39 -1.29 6.92 -10.50
N SER A 40 -1.62 6.84 -9.22
CA SER A 40 -0.98 7.67 -8.17
C SER A 40 0.49 7.32 -7.92
N LEU A 41 0.89 6.11 -8.31
CA LEU A 41 2.25 5.59 -8.45
C LEU A 41 2.36 4.88 -9.80
N PRO A 42 3.56 4.55 -10.30
CA PRO A 42 3.69 3.78 -11.52
C PRO A 42 2.83 2.51 -11.49
N VAL A 43 2.02 2.31 -12.53
CA VAL A 43 1.16 1.12 -12.63
C VAL A 43 2.04 -0.10 -12.87
N GLY A 44 1.76 -1.22 -12.22
CA GLY A 44 2.52 -2.44 -12.43
C GLY A 44 2.66 -3.33 -11.22
N LEU A 45 3.62 -4.25 -11.32
CA LEU A 45 3.90 -5.29 -10.33
C LEU A 45 4.94 -4.82 -9.32
N TYR A 46 4.63 -5.03 -8.05
CA TYR A 46 5.49 -4.68 -6.91
C TYR A 46 5.78 -5.91 -6.06
N TRP A 47 7.02 -5.99 -5.57
CA TRP A 47 7.43 -6.96 -4.56
C TRP A 47 7.19 -6.38 -3.17
N LEU A 48 6.50 -7.15 -2.32
CA LEU A 48 6.20 -6.76 -0.95
C LEU A 48 7.23 -7.35 0.01
N GLN A 49 7.70 -6.52 0.93
CA GLN A 49 8.64 -6.85 1.99
C GLN A 49 8.06 -6.43 3.34
N PRO A 50 8.49 -7.04 4.45
CA PRO A 50 8.17 -6.55 5.78
C PRO A 50 8.50 -5.06 5.94
N PRO A 51 7.72 -4.29 6.72
CA PRO A 51 7.93 -2.84 6.88
C PRO A 51 8.97 -2.49 7.96
N ASP A 52 10.06 -3.27 8.05
CA ASP A 52 11.07 -3.15 9.12
C ASP A 52 11.83 -1.82 9.03
N SER A 53 12.20 -1.38 7.83
CA SER A 53 12.82 -0.08 7.58
C SER A 53 11.95 0.76 6.65
N ILE A 54 11.52 1.91 7.14
CA ILE A 54 10.68 2.85 6.39
C ILE A 54 11.37 4.21 6.41
N ASP A 55 11.95 4.56 5.28
CA ASP A 55 12.68 5.81 5.07
C ASP A 55 11.89 6.73 4.13
N VAL A 56 12.22 8.02 4.13
CA VAL A 56 11.70 8.97 3.15
C VAL A 56 12.00 8.48 1.74
N GLY A 57 10.99 8.50 0.87
CA GLY A 57 11.03 7.95 -0.48
C GLY A 57 10.62 6.48 -0.59
N SER A 58 10.50 5.73 0.52
CA SER A 58 9.98 4.37 0.50
C SER A 58 8.54 4.34 -0.01
N ILE A 59 8.22 3.36 -0.87
CA ILE A 59 6.83 3.07 -1.21
C ILE A 59 6.30 2.06 -0.19
N VAL A 60 5.15 2.36 0.38
CA VAL A 60 4.51 1.54 1.40
C VAL A 60 3.08 1.17 0.99
N VAL A 61 2.64 0.01 1.45
CA VAL A 61 1.27 -0.45 1.40
C VAL A 61 0.65 -0.17 2.76
N VAL A 62 -0.40 0.63 2.79
CA VAL A 62 -1.04 1.09 4.02
C VAL A 62 -2.51 0.69 4.05
N ARG A 63 -2.96 0.19 5.18
CA ARG A 63 -4.38 0.02 5.47
C ARG A 63 -4.94 1.37 5.93
N PRO A 64 -5.93 1.93 5.22
CA PRO A 64 -6.53 3.18 5.67
C PRO A 64 -7.11 3.03 7.08
N PRO A 65 -6.74 3.87 8.07
CA PRO A 65 -7.31 3.80 9.41
C PRO A 65 -8.81 4.12 9.39
N GLY A 66 -9.54 3.70 10.42
CA GLY A 66 -11.01 3.66 10.50
C GLY A 66 -11.78 4.76 9.77
N HIS A 67 -11.63 6.03 10.17
CA HIS A 67 -12.34 7.16 9.55
C HIS A 67 -11.89 7.44 8.10
N VAL A 68 -10.60 7.22 7.80
CA VAL A 68 -10.07 7.33 6.42
C VAL A 68 -10.59 6.17 5.57
N GLY A 69 -10.60 4.96 6.11
CA GLY A 69 -11.15 3.78 5.45
C GLY A 69 -12.63 3.97 5.12
N GLN A 70 -13.42 4.50 6.06
CA GLN A 70 -14.82 4.83 5.81
C GLN A 70 -14.98 5.77 4.61
N LEU A 71 -14.23 6.86 4.56
CA LEU A 71 -14.28 7.80 3.45
C LEU A 71 -13.89 7.14 2.12
N VAL A 72 -12.78 6.40 2.12
CA VAL A 72 -12.20 5.77 0.92
C VAL A 72 -13.15 4.74 0.32
N TYR A 73 -13.73 3.89 1.18
CA TYR A 73 -14.59 2.79 0.73
C TYR A 73 -16.02 3.26 0.43
N SER A 74 -16.61 4.14 1.25
CA SER A 74 -17.98 4.64 1.01
C SER A 74 -18.08 5.48 -0.26
N ARG A 75 -16.98 6.12 -0.65
CA ARG A 75 -16.92 6.92 -1.89
C ARG A 75 -16.43 6.13 -3.10
N ASN A 76 -16.18 4.82 -2.95
CA ASN A 76 -15.66 3.95 -4.00
C ASN A 76 -14.35 4.44 -4.65
N TYR A 77 -13.46 5.07 -3.86
CA TYR A 77 -12.13 5.42 -4.36
C TYR A 77 -11.26 4.19 -4.59
N VAL A 78 -11.43 3.17 -3.75
CA VAL A 78 -10.95 1.80 -3.93
C VAL A 78 -12.00 0.83 -3.38
N GLY A 79 -11.92 -0.44 -3.76
CA GLY A 79 -12.80 -1.49 -3.25
C GLY A 79 -12.64 -1.73 -1.73
N PRO A 80 -13.65 -2.28 -1.06
CA PRO A 80 -13.59 -2.63 0.35
C PRO A 80 -12.38 -3.52 0.66
N GLY A 81 -11.62 -3.16 1.72
CA GLY A 81 -10.44 -3.91 2.15
C GLY A 81 -9.20 -3.73 1.28
N VAL A 82 -9.29 -3.03 0.14
CA VAL A 82 -8.12 -2.77 -0.72
C VAL A 82 -7.21 -1.75 -0.04
N PRO A 83 -5.93 -2.08 0.21
CA PRO A 83 -4.97 -1.15 0.80
C PRO A 83 -4.55 -0.07 -0.21
N LEU A 84 -3.97 1.00 0.30
CA LEU A 84 -3.43 2.09 -0.50
C LEU A 84 -1.91 1.95 -0.64
N MET A 85 -1.37 2.28 -1.82
CA MET A 85 0.08 2.41 -2.02
C MET A 85 0.46 3.89 -2.02
N LYS A 86 1.42 4.27 -1.17
CA LYS A 86 1.86 5.65 -0.96
C LYS A 86 3.37 5.76 -0.79
N THR A 87 3.91 6.93 -1.09
CA THR A 87 5.31 7.27 -0.81
C THR A 87 5.43 7.92 0.56
N VAL A 88 6.43 7.55 1.33
CA VAL A 88 6.78 8.20 2.58
C VAL A 88 7.45 9.54 2.26
N ALA A 89 6.83 10.63 2.64
CA ALA A 89 7.33 11.99 2.41
C ALA A 89 8.08 12.56 3.63
N ALA A 90 7.72 12.10 4.83
CA ALA A 90 8.38 12.50 6.07
C ALA A 90 8.26 11.41 7.12
N THR A 91 9.21 11.39 8.06
CA THR A 91 9.31 10.41 9.15
C THR A 91 9.47 11.10 10.50
N GLU A 92 9.73 10.34 11.57
CA GLU A 92 9.96 10.85 12.92
C GLU A 92 10.94 12.03 12.95
N GLY A 93 10.58 13.09 13.69
CA GLY A 93 11.37 14.31 13.84
C GLY A 93 11.11 15.37 12.78
N ASP A 94 10.62 14.99 11.60
CA ASP A 94 10.25 15.93 10.55
C ASP A 94 9.00 16.73 10.93
N THR A 95 8.87 17.93 10.36
CA THR A 95 7.68 18.76 10.50
C THR A 95 6.91 18.79 9.17
N VAL A 96 5.61 18.54 9.26
CA VAL A 96 4.68 18.61 8.13
C VAL A 96 3.69 19.76 8.38
N CYS A 97 3.49 20.60 7.38
CA CYS A 97 2.64 21.79 7.49
C CYS A 97 1.60 21.81 6.38
N ARG A 98 0.38 22.26 6.73
CA ARG A 98 -0.63 22.64 5.75
C ARG A 98 -1.09 24.06 6.02
N THR A 99 -1.02 24.91 5.00
CA THR A 99 -1.53 26.28 5.01
C THR A 99 -2.45 26.46 3.80
N GLY A 100 -3.73 26.54 4.07
CA GLY A 100 -4.75 26.56 3.01
C GLY A 100 -4.72 25.27 2.20
N VAL A 101 -4.38 25.39 0.92
CA VAL A 101 -4.24 24.26 -0.01
C VAL A 101 -2.82 23.69 -0.06
N ARG A 102 -1.81 24.44 0.40
CA ARG A 102 -0.42 24.04 0.32
C ARG A 102 -0.04 23.09 1.45
N VAL A 103 0.54 21.97 1.10
CA VAL A 103 1.10 20.97 2.03
C VAL A 103 2.59 20.83 1.79
N VAL A 104 3.38 20.89 2.87
CA VAL A 104 4.84 20.73 2.84
C VAL A 104 5.24 19.65 3.83
N ALA A 105 6.06 18.70 3.39
CA ALA A 105 6.57 17.61 4.19
C ALA A 105 8.02 17.31 3.77
N GLY A 106 8.99 17.82 4.54
CA GLY A 106 10.40 17.78 4.18
C GLY A 106 10.64 18.48 2.82
N SER A 107 11.22 17.76 1.86
CA SER A 107 11.42 18.24 0.49
C SER A 107 10.19 18.09 -0.41
N PHE A 108 9.13 17.45 0.06
CA PHE A 108 7.90 17.22 -0.71
C PHE A 108 6.95 18.41 -0.55
N GLN A 109 6.36 18.84 -1.67
CA GLN A 109 5.32 19.86 -1.69
C GLN A 109 4.16 19.38 -2.55
N ALA A 110 2.94 19.67 -2.12
CA ALA A 110 1.73 19.34 -2.85
C ALA A 110 0.63 20.35 -2.58
N SER A 111 -0.33 20.42 -3.50
CA SER A 111 -1.56 21.17 -3.32
C SER A 111 -2.71 20.21 -3.05
N ALA A 112 -3.53 20.53 -2.05
CA ALA A 112 -4.76 19.83 -1.76
C ALA A 112 -5.92 20.44 -2.54
N LEU A 113 -6.80 19.60 -3.06
CA LEU A 113 -8.06 20.03 -3.69
C LEU A 113 -9.13 20.20 -2.61
N ALA A 114 -10.09 21.09 -2.85
CA ALA A 114 -11.24 21.27 -1.96
C ALA A 114 -12.29 20.15 -2.19
N HIS A 115 -12.41 19.67 -3.42
CA HIS A 115 -13.42 18.70 -3.83
C HIS A 115 -12.79 17.60 -4.66
N ASP A 116 -13.41 16.43 -4.65
CA ASP A 116 -13.06 15.33 -5.55
C ASP A 116 -13.67 15.55 -6.96
N ARG A 117 -13.43 14.59 -7.86
CA ARG A 117 -13.92 14.67 -9.25
C ARG A 117 -15.45 14.66 -9.38
N LEU A 118 -16.17 14.29 -8.33
CA LEU A 118 -17.63 14.29 -8.26
C LEU A 118 -18.17 15.52 -7.50
N GLY A 119 -17.33 16.51 -7.20
CA GLY A 119 -17.72 17.71 -6.47
C GLY A 119 -17.94 17.51 -4.97
N ARG A 120 -17.58 16.36 -4.41
CA ARG A 120 -17.76 16.08 -2.97
C ARG A 120 -16.60 16.69 -2.17
N PRO A 121 -16.86 17.34 -1.03
CA PRO A 121 -15.80 17.99 -0.24
C PRO A 121 -14.78 16.93 0.26
N LEU A 122 -13.50 17.28 0.17
CA LEU A 122 -12.41 16.47 0.72
C LEU A 122 -12.05 16.92 2.13
N PRO A 123 -11.58 16.00 3.00
CA PRO A 123 -11.13 16.35 4.34
C PRO A 123 -10.02 17.38 4.33
N SER A 124 -9.95 18.18 5.38
CA SER A 124 -8.95 19.22 5.52
C SER A 124 -8.41 19.27 6.93
N TRP A 125 -7.13 19.53 7.05
CA TRP A 125 -6.45 19.87 8.29
C TRP A 125 -5.60 21.13 8.07
N GLN A 126 -5.17 21.81 9.13
CA GLN A 126 -4.39 23.03 9.06
C GLN A 126 -3.31 23.03 10.15
N GLY A 127 -2.28 23.83 9.95
CA GLY A 127 -1.18 24.01 10.89
C GLY A 127 -0.01 23.10 10.60
N CYS A 128 0.91 23.01 11.58
CA CYS A 128 2.12 22.23 11.49
C CYS A 128 2.11 21.13 12.57
N HIS A 129 2.56 19.94 12.19
CA HIS A 129 2.72 18.79 13.08
C HIS A 129 4.15 18.27 13.00
N ARG A 130 4.83 18.22 14.14
CA ARG A 130 6.10 17.48 14.25
C ARG A 130 5.78 16.01 14.43
N LEU A 131 6.30 15.17 13.53
CA LEU A 131 6.07 13.73 13.57
C LEU A 131 6.76 13.12 14.79
N ARG A 132 6.00 12.35 15.55
CA ARG A 132 6.46 11.59 16.72
C ARG A 132 6.99 10.21 16.31
N ALA A 133 7.60 9.50 17.26
CA ALA A 133 7.89 8.08 17.09
C ALA A 133 6.67 7.31 16.56
N HIS A 134 6.90 6.40 15.65
CA HIS A 134 5.86 5.59 14.99
C HIS A 134 4.87 6.37 14.09
N GLN A 135 5.18 7.60 13.73
CA GLN A 135 4.42 8.39 12.78
C GLN A 135 5.18 8.62 11.48
N VAL A 136 4.43 8.62 10.38
CA VAL A 136 4.94 8.95 9.04
C VAL A 136 3.94 9.88 8.34
N PHE A 137 4.43 10.58 7.34
CA PHE A 137 3.56 11.34 6.44
C PHE A 137 3.65 10.77 5.03
N LEU A 138 2.51 10.44 4.46
CA LEU A 138 2.39 9.78 3.17
C LEU A 138 1.90 10.74 2.11
N LEU A 139 2.64 10.85 1.00
CA LEU A 139 2.34 11.79 -0.07
C LEU A 139 2.80 11.24 -1.41
N ASN A 140 1.91 11.13 -2.38
CA ASN A 140 2.28 10.82 -3.75
C ASN A 140 2.44 12.12 -4.59
N ARG A 141 3.24 12.07 -5.65
CA ARG A 141 3.49 13.24 -6.51
C ARG A 141 2.26 13.69 -7.31
N ARG A 142 1.37 12.76 -7.64
CA ARG A 142 0.14 13.06 -8.40
C ARG A 142 -0.74 14.05 -7.64
N PRO A 143 -1.21 15.12 -8.29
CA PRO A 143 -2.01 16.17 -7.63
C PRO A 143 -3.38 15.67 -7.14
N ASP A 144 -3.94 14.66 -7.79
CA ASP A 144 -5.23 14.05 -7.46
C ASP A 144 -5.11 12.80 -6.55
N SER A 145 -3.92 12.55 -5.98
CA SER A 145 -3.74 11.46 -5.03
C SER A 145 -4.43 11.73 -3.71
N LEU A 146 -5.16 10.74 -3.22
CA LEU A 146 -5.81 10.76 -1.92
C LEU A 146 -4.81 10.21 -0.87
N ASP A 147 -4.21 11.09 -0.09
CA ASP A 147 -3.10 10.78 0.82
C ASP A 147 -3.05 11.75 2.02
N GLY A 148 -1.91 11.91 2.66
CA GLY A 148 -1.68 12.76 3.83
C GLY A 148 -2.10 14.22 3.67
N ARG A 149 -2.23 14.74 2.44
CA ARG A 149 -2.77 16.08 2.21
C ARG A 149 -4.22 16.22 2.69
N TYR A 150 -4.94 15.09 2.82
CA TYR A 150 -6.32 15.04 3.30
C TYR A 150 -6.45 14.36 4.67
N PHE A 151 -5.65 13.33 4.93
CA PHE A 151 -5.76 12.49 6.12
C PHE A 151 -4.83 12.92 7.25
N GLY A 152 -3.81 13.74 6.94
CA GLY A 152 -2.78 14.10 7.91
C GLY A 152 -1.77 12.98 8.13
N VAL A 153 -1.38 12.82 9.39
CA VAL A 153 -0.36 11.86 9.84
C VAL A 153 -0.90 10.43 9.82
N THR A 154 -0.05 9.48 9.41
CA THR A 154 -0.33 8.05 9.40
C THR A 154 0.50 7.35 10.48
N GLN A 155 -0.07 6.36 11.18
CA GLN A 155 0.68 5.53 12.13
C GLN A 155 1.46 4.44 11.38
N ARG A 156 2.65 4.11 11.85
CA ARG A 156 3.45 3.02 11.26
C ARG A 156 2.75 1.66 11.37
N SER A 157 1.91 1.47 12.40
CA SER A 157 1.10 0.27 12.57
C SER A 157 0.08 0.04 11.46
N ASP A 158 -0.30 1.09 10.72
CA ASP A 158 -1.20 0.97 9.58
C ASP A 158 -0.47 0.50 8.30
N ILE A 159 0.87 0.51 8.32
CA ILE A 159 1.70 0.05 7.20
C ILE A 159 1.84 -1.47 7.27
N ILE A 160 1.37 -2.15 6.25
CA ILE A 160 1.37 -3.62 6.18
C ILE A 160 2.55 -4.19 5.40
N ALA A 161 3.14 -3.41 4.51
CA ALA A 161 4.32 -3.81 3.75
C ALA A 161 5.08 -2.60 3.20
N ARG A 162 6.36 -2.81 2.91
CA ARG A 162 7.16 -1.98 2.01
C ARG A 162 7.06 -2.57 0.61
N ALA A 163 6.87 -1.74 -0.41
CA ALA A 163 6.76 -2.17 -1.79
C ALA A 163 7.96 -1.72 -2.62
N ARG A 164 8.49 -2.61 -3.45
CA ARG A 164 9.52 -2.30 -4.45
C ARG A 164 8.99 -2.58 -5.84
N PRO A 165 9.13 -1.65 -6.80
CA PRO A 165 8.71 -1.90 -8.16
C PRO A 165 9.55 -3.03 -8.76
N LEU A 166 8.88 -4.02 -9.37
CA LEU A 166 9.50 -5.08 -10.16
C LEU A 166 9.36 -4.81 -11.65
N TRP A 167 8.15 -4.49 -12.06
CA TRP A 167 7.82 -4.21 -13.44
C TRP A 167 6.70 -3.18 -13.48
N THR A 168 7.02 -1.96 -13.90
CA THR A 168 6.10 -0.83 -13.85
C THR A 168 6.09 -0.06 -15.17
N PHE A 169 4.96 0.58 -15.45
CA PHE A 169 4.73 1.41 -16.61
C PHE A 169 4.46 2.85 -16.17
N GLY A 170 4.95 3.79 -16.95
CA GLY A 170 4.77 5.22 -16.70
C GLY A 170 5.79 5.78 -15.71
N PRO A 171 5.83 7.11 -15.60
CA PRO A 171 6.75 7.84 -14.75
C PRO A 171 6.45 7.64 -13.27
#